data_6f65f5fc5411a262ce7a078e2c9b50e4
#
_entry.id   6f65f5fc5411a262ce7a078e2c9b50e4
#
_cell.length_a   1.000
_cell.length_b   1.000
_cell.length_c   1.000
_cell.angle_alpha   90.00
_cell.angle_beta   90.00
_cell.angle_gamma   90.00
#
_symmetry.space_group_name_H-M   'P 1'
#
loop_
_entity.id
_entity.type
_entity.pdbx_description
1 polymer ?
#
loop_
_entity_poly.entity_id
_entity_poly.type
_entity_poly.pdbx_seq_one_letter_code
_entity_poly.pdbx_strand_id
1 'polypeptide(L)'
;MIVVDASVLIAFLDAEDAHHHAAVELLENAVPPLIVHPITAGEVLVAPARQGIADHVWSDLVAIGVQIDNTLIDPLQLAKLRVETGCKIPDCCVIAAAAARRAVVATFDERLRKHVG
;
A
#
# COMPACT_ATOMS: atom_id res chain seq x y z
N MET A 1 3.71 12.97 -2.66
CA MET A 1 3.25 12.05 -1.61
C MET A 1 2.04 11.27 -2.11
N ILE A 2 2.13 9.97 -2.10
CA ILE A 2 1.00 9.07 -2.37
C ILE A 2 0.96 8.00 -1.30
N VAL A 3 -0.21 7.42 -1.08
CA VAL A 3 -0.37 6.22 -0.26
C VAL A 3 -0.41 5.02 -1.21
N VAL A 4 0.41 4.02 -0.95
CA VAL A 4 0.57 2.88 -1.87
C VAL A 4 -0.08 1.64 -1.27
N ASP A 5 -0.96 1.02 -2.05
CA ASP A 5 -1.62 -0.23 -1.70
C ASP A 5 -0.72 -1.44 -1.97
N ALA A 6 -1.01 -2.54 -1.30
CA ALA A 6 -0.25 -3.79 -1.48
C ALA A 6 -0.23 -4.28 -2.92
N SER A 7 -1.33 -4.11 -3.67
CA SER A 7 -1.41 -4.56 -5.06
C SER A 7 -0.29 -3.97 -5.93
N VAL A 8 0.04 -2.70 -5.70
CA VAL A 8 1.11 -2.02 -6.46
C VAL A 8 2.48 -2.53 -6.04
N LEU A 9 2.74 -2.66 -4.73
CA LEU A 9 4.04 -3.11 -4.24
C LEU A 9 4.30 -4.58 -4.58
N ILE A 10 3.29 -5.44 -4.50
CA ILE A 10 3.40 -6.85 -4.88
C ILE A 10 3.74 -6.95 -6.38
N ALA A 11 3.02 -6.22 -7.22
CA ALA A 11 3.30 -6.19 -8.65
C ALA A 11 4.71 -5.65 -8.97
N PHE A 12 5.16 -4.65 -8.21
CA PHE A 12 6.51 -4.10 -8.34
C PHE A 12 7.60 -5.14 -8.04
N LEU A 13 7.37 -5.96 -7.01
CA LEU A 13 8.35 -6.97 -6.57
C LEU A 13 8.32 -8.26 -7.39
N ASP A 14 7.24 -8.52 -8.12
CA ASP A 14 7.05 -9.75 -8.90
C ASP A 14 7.07 -9.44 -10.39
N ALA A 15 8.19 -9.79 -11.04
CA ALA A 15 8.39 -9.53 -12.47
C ALA A 15 7.38 -10.28 -13.35
N GLU A 16 6.74 -11.34 -12.83
CA GLU A 16 5.74 -12.12 -13.57
C GLU A 16 4.31 -11.63 -13.35
N ASP A 17 4.10 -10.66 -12.47
CA ASP A 17 2.78 -10.09 -12.24
C ASP A 17 2.31 -9.33 -13.49
N ALA A 18 1.03 -9.50 -13.84
CA ALA A 18 0.44 -8.84 -15.02
C ALA A 18 0.57 -7.31 -14.96
N HIS A 19 0.62 -6.73 -13.77
CA HIS A 19 0.72 -5.29 -13.56
C HIS A 19 2.16 -4.83 -13.26
N HIS A 20 3.16 -5.70 -13.44
CA HIS A 20 4.55 -5.37 -13.08
C HIS A 20 5.04 -4.10 -13.77
N HIS A 21 4.91 -4.00 -15.07
CA HIS A 21 5.38 -2.82 -15.82
C HIS A 21 4.66 -1.55 -15.37
N ALA A 22 3.36 -1.63 -15.15
CA ALA A 22 2.58 -0.48 -14.67
C ALA A 22 3.03 -0.05 -13.27
N ALA A 23 3.33 -1.01 -12.39
CA ALA A 23 3.83 -0.72 -11.05
C ALA A 23 5.20 -0.04 -11.09
N VAL A 24 6.11 -0.55 -11.90
CA VAL A 24 7.46 0.03 -12.06
C VAL A 24 7.35 1.47 -12.54
N GLU A 25 6.57 1.71 -13.60
CA GLU A 25 6.37 3.03 -14.16
C GLU A 25 5.74 3.99 -13.13
N LEU A 26 4.72 3.52 -12.41
CA LEU A 26 4.05 4.32 -11.39
C LEU A 26 5.02 4.76 -10.29
N LEU A 27 5.79 3.81 -9.75
CA LEU A 27 6.69 4.10 -8.64
C LEU A 27 7.92 4.91 -9.07
N GLU A 28 8.42 4.72 -10.29
CA GLU A 28 9.51 5.53 -10.83
C GLU A 28 9.11 6.98 -11.03
N ASN A 29 7.85 7.24 -11.39
CA ASN A 29 7.35 8.59 -11.65
C ASN A 29 6.71 9.26 -10.43
N ALA A 30 6.49 8.52 -9.35
CA ALA A 30 5.90 9.08 -8.15
C ALA A 30 6.89 9.94 -7.38
N VAL A 31 6.38 11.02 -6.79
CA VAL A 31 7.19 11.89 -5.93
C VAL A 31 7.20 11.33 -4.52
N PRO A 32 8.37 10.98 -3.97
CA PRO A 32 8.45 10.50 -2.58
C PRO A 32 7.96 11.59 -1.60
N PRO A 33 7.49 11.20 -0.40
CA PRO A 33 7.48 9.86 0.15
C PRO A 33 6.36 8.99 -0.41
N LEU A 34 6.63 7.68 -0.50
CA LEU A 34 5.65 6.66 -0.83
C LEU A 34 5.14 6.09 0.49
N ILE A 35 3.98 6.54 0.91
CA ILE A 35 3.44 6.20 2.24
C ILE A 35 2.80 4.81 2.20
N VAL A 36 3.20 3.97 3.15
CA VAL A 36 2.69 2.59 3.25
C VAL A 36 2.24 2.33 4.69
N HIS A 37 1.00 1.90 4.86
CA HIS A 37 0.49 1.51 6.16
C HIS A 37 1.23 0.25 6.65
N PRO A 38 1.51 0.11 7.96
CA PRO A 38 2.22 -1.07 8.48
C PRO A 38 1.57 -2.41 8.11
N ILE A 39 0.24 -2.49 8.11
CA ILE A 39 -0.46 -3.71 7.72
C ILE A 39 -0.22 -4.02 6.23
N THR A 40 -0.24 -3.01 5.38
CA THR A 40 0.08 -3.15 3.95
C THR A 40 1.51 -3.66 3.77
N ALA A 41 2.47 -3.06 4.46
CA ALA A 41 3.86 -3.49 4.41
C ALA A 41 4.01 -4.94 4.87
N GLY A 42 3.31 -5.32 5.94
CA GLY A 42 3.31 -6.70 6.42
C GLY A 42 2.80 -7.68 5.37
N GLU A 43 1.71 -7.36 4.70
CA GLU A 43 1.18 -8.20 3.63
C GLU A 43 2.18 -8.38 2.49
N VAL A 44 2.81 -7.29 2.07
CA VAL A 44 3.80 -7.30 0.97
C VAL A 44 5.02 -8.15 1.33
N LEU A 45 5.44 -8.15 2.58
CA LEU A 45 6.64 -8.83 3.04
C LEU A 45 6.43 -10.31 3.37
N VAL A 46 5.21 -10.83 3.31
CA VAL A 46 4.94 -12.25 3.62
C VAL A 46 5.72 -13.18 2.68
N ALA A 47 5.63 -12.98 1.37
CA ALA A 47 6.35 -13.82 0.41
C ALA A 47 7.87 -13.70 0.57
N PRO A 48 8.46 -12.50 0.64
CA PRO A 48 9.88 -12.36 0.94
C PRO A 48 10.31 -13.00 2.27
N ALA A 49 9.46 -12.93 3.30
CA ALA A 49 9.75 -13.56 4.60
C ALA A 49 9.83 -15.08 4.47
N ARG A 50 8.94 -15.69 3.68
CA ARG A 50 8.98 -17.12 3.42
C ARG A 50 10.26 -17.56 2.71
N GLN A 51 10.85 -16.65 1.94
CA GLN A 51 12.12 -16.88 1.21
C GLN A 51 13.35 -16.48 2.03
N GLY A 52 13.16 -15.94 3.24
CA GLY A 52 14.27 -15.52 4.10
C GLY A 52 14.94 -14.22 3.67
N ILE A 53 14.29 -13.40 2.85
CA ILE A 53 14.85 -12.15 2.30
C ILE A 53 14.05 -10.91 2.63
N ALA A 54 13.15 -10.97 3.63
CA ALA A 54 12.29 -9.83 3.96
C ALA A 54 13.08 -8.57 4.32
N ASP A 55 14.17 -8.71 5.09
CA ASP A 55 14.99 -7.57 5.49
C ASP A 55 15.60 -6.87 4.27
N HIS A 56 16.09 -7.66 3.32
CA HIS A 56 16.69 -7.12 2.10
C HIS A 56 15.65 -6.40 1.24
N VAL A 57 14.49 -7.03 1.04
CA VAL A 57 13.40 -6.43 0.27
C VAL A 57 12.91 -5.14 0.93
N TRP A 58 12.75 -5.14 2.25
CA TRP A 58 12.35 -3.93 2.97
C TRP A 58 13.37 -2.80 2.79
N SER A 59 14.65 -3.11 2.90
CA SER A 59 15.71 -2.14 2.66
C SER A 59 15.63 -1.52 1.26
N ASP A 60 15.36 -2.33 0.24
CA ASP A 60 15.20 -1.86 -1.12
C ASP A 60 13.98 -0.93 -1.27
N LEU A 61 12.87 -1.27 -0.64
CA LEU A 61 11.67 -0.43 -0.66
C LEU A 61 11.93 0.92 0.01
N VAL A 62 12.60 0.92 1.15
CA VAL A 62 12.98 2.17 1.82
C VAL A 62 13.88 3.02 0.92
N ALA A 63 14.80 2.38 0.20
CA ALA A 63 15.72 3.08 -0.70
C ALA A 63 15.00 3.80 -1.84
N ILE A 64 13.87 3.29 -2.32
CA ILE A 64 13.08 3.96 -3.36
C ILE A 64 12.10 5.00 -2.83
N GLY A 65 12.06 5.20 -1.51
CA GLY A 65 11.24 6.26 -0.90
C GLY A 65 10.03 5.79 -0.11
N VAL A 66 9.89 4.48 0.14
CA VAL A 66 8.80 3.97 0.98
C VAL A 66 9.01 4.42 2.42
N GLN A 67 7.95 4.92 3.00
CA GLN A 67 7.92 5.39 4.39
C GLN A 67 6.67 4.84 5.06
N ILE A 68 6.83 4.29 6.26
CA ILE A 68 5.72 3.75 7.04
C ILE A 68 4.82 4.89 7.53
N ASP A 69 3.52 4.68 7.40
CA ASP A 69 2.52 5.58 7.97
C ASP A 69 2.48 5.40 9.49
N ASN A 70 2.76 6.48 10.20
CA ASN A 70 2.77 6.50 11.67
C ASN A 70 1.48 7.08 12.26
N THR A 71 0.48 7.34 11.45
CA THR A 71 -0.80 7.88 11.92
C THR A 71 -1.53 6.83 12.75
N LEU A 72 -1.97 7.21 13.95
CA LEU A 72 -2.80 6.33 14.76
C LEU A 72 -4.16 6.17 14.10
N ILE A 73 -4.61 4.92 14.00
CA ILE A 73 -5.89 4.62 13.40
C ILE A 73 -6.94 4.43 14.49
N ASP A 74 -8.06 5.12 14.32
CA ASP A 74 -9.22 4.99 15.19
C ASP A 74 -9.98 3.70 14.82
N PRO A 75 -10.14 2.74 15.76
CA PRO A 75 -10.89 1.52 15.50
C PRO A 75 -12.33 1.77 15.05
N LEU A 76 -12.96 2.83 15.57
CA LEU A 76 -14.33 3.19 15.17
C LEU A 76 -14.37 3.63 13.70
N GLN A 77 -13.36 4.37 13.24
CA GLN A 77 -13.25 4.76 11.84
C GLN A 77 -13.11 3.52 10.95
N LEU A 78 -12.27 2.56 11.33
CA LEU A 78 -12.10 1.33 10.56
C LEU A 78 -13.39 0.54 10.46
N ALA A 79 -14.13 0.41 11.56
CA ALA A 79 -15.40 -0.30 11.57
C ALA A 79 -16.41 0.37 10.64
N LYS A 80 -16.52 1.69 10.70
CA LYS A 80 -17.40 2.46 9.81
C LYS A 80 -17.01 2.29 8.34
N LEU A 81 -15.74 2.40 8.02
CA LEU A 81 -15.25 2.20 6.65
C LEU A 81 -15.56 0.79 6.15
N ARG A 82 -15.38 -0.21 6.99
CA ARG A 82 -15.71 -1.61 6.63
C ARG A 82 -17.18 -1.76 6.25
N VAL A 83 -18.07 -1.15 7.02
CA VAL A 83 -19.52 -1.21 6.77
C VAL A 83 -19.89 -0.39 5.53
N GLU A 84 -19.36 0.80 5.38
CA GLU A 84 -19.72 1.72 4.28
C GLU A 84 -19.19 1.23 2.93
N THR A 85 -17.97 0.69 2.90
CA THR A 85 -17.30 0.34 1.65
C THR A 85 -17.40 -1.12 1.28
N GLY A 86 -17.61 -2.00 2.27
CA GLY A 86 -17.50 -3.44 2.06
C GLY A 86 -16.06 -3.93 1.89
N CYS A 87 -15.09 -3.04 1.96
CA CYS A 87 -13.68 -3.40 1.86
C CYS A 87 -13.21 -4.10 3.13
N LYS A 88 -12.23 -4.99 3.00
CA LYS A 88 -11.61 -5.66 4.15
C LYS A 88 -10.84 -4.66 5.00
N ILE A 89 -10.60 -5.00 6.27
CA ILE A 89 -9.90 -4.11 7.20
C ILE A 89 -8.54 -3.61 6.66
N PRO A 90 -7.68 -4.44 6.04
CA PRO A 90 -6.44 -3.92 5.48
C PRO A 90 -6.66 -2.81 4.45
N ASP A 91 -7.66 -2.92 3.59
CA ASP A 91 -8.01 -1.89 2.62
C ASP A 91 -8.54 -0.64 3.31
N CYS A 92 -9.32 -0.82 4.39
CA CYS A 92 -9.79 0.31 5.20
C CYS A 92 -8.63 1.09 5.82
N CYS A 93 -7.55 0.41 6.19
CA CYS A 93 -6.34 1.07 6.67
C CYS A 93 -5.72 1.97 5.61
N VAL A 94 -5.69 1.52 4.35
CA VAL A 94 -5.19 2.33 3.23
C VAL A 94 -6.08 3.56 3.03
N ILE A 95 -7.40 3.38 3.04
CA ILE A 95 -8.36 4.49 2.90
C ILE A 95 -8.16 5.51 4.02
N ALA A 96 -8.05 5.04 5.26
CA ALA A 96 -7.87 5.90 6.42
C ALA A 96 -6.54 6.68 6.36
N ALA A 97 -5.46 6.02 5.97
CA ALA A 97 -4.15 6.66 5.83
C ALA A 97 -4.20 7.77 4.78
N ALA A 98 -4.83 7.50 3.64
CA ALA A 98 -4.96 8.48 2.57
C ALA A 98 -5.81 9.67 3.00
N ALA A 99 -6.92 9.43 3.69
CA ALA A 99 -7.79 10.50 4.20
C ALA A 99 -7.05 11.39 5.19
N ALA A 100 -6.30 10.80 6.12
CA ALA A 100 -5.55 11.54 7.13
C ALA A 100 -4.47 12.44 6.50
N ARG A 101 -3.91 12.03 5.39
CA ARG A 101 -2.83 12.76 4.70
C ARG A 101 -3.32 13.58 3.52
N ARG A 102 -4.60 13.51 3.19
CA ARG A 102 -5.18 14.12 1.99
C ARG A 102 -4.39 13.74 0.73
N ALA A 103 -3.99 12.48 0.68
CA ALA A 103 -3.18 11.94 -0.41
C ALA A 103 -4.02 11.03 -1.31
N VAL A 104 -3.59 10.89 -2.56
CA VAL A 104 -4.17 9.92 -3.46
C VAL A 104 -3.63 8.53 -3.15
N VAL A 105 -4.40 7.51 -3.50
CA VAL A 105 -4.01 6.11 -3.34
C VAL A 105 -3.59 5.53 -4.69
N ALA A 106 -2.42 4.91 -4.73
CA ALA A 106 -1.99 4.10 -5.86
C ALA A 106 -2.43 2.65 -5.61
N THR A 107 -3.32 2.13 -6.45
CA THR A 107 -3.84 0.77 -6.32
C THR A 107 -4.24 0.22 -7.69
N PHE A 108 -4.10 -1.10 -7.85
CA PHE A 108 -4.64 -1.84 -9.00
C PHE A 108 -5.93 -2.59 -8.63
N ASP A 109 -6.37 -2.50 -7.38
CA ASP A 109 -7.59 -3.13 -6.91
C ASP A 109 -8.79 -2.23 -7.25
N GLU A 110 -9.66 -2.72 -8.15
CA GLU A 110 -10.82 -1.96 -8.60
C GLU A 110 -11.83 -1.69 -7.48
N ARG A 111 -11.98 -2.60 -6.53
CA ARG A 111 -12.88 -2.39 -5.40
C ARG A 111 -12.38 -1.23 -4.53
N LEU A 112 -11.09 -1.24 -4.21
CA LEU A 112 -10.49 -0.17 -3.42
C LEU A 112 -10.55 1.16 -4.16
N ARG A 113 -10.26 1.16 -5.46
CA ARG A 113 -10.23 2.37 -6.29
C ARG A 113 -11.55 3.13 -6.27
N LYS A 114 -12.67 2.44 -6.17
CA LYS A 114 -13.99 3.07 -6.10
C LYS A 114 -14.18 3.96 -4.89
N HIS A 115 -13.42 3.74 -3.82
CA HIS A 115 -13.57 4.42 -2.54
C HIS A 115 -12.43 5.39 -2.23
N VAL A 116 -11.50 5.57 -3.14
CA VAL A 116 -10.39 6.51 -2.98
C VAL A 116 -10.40 7.49 -4.16
N GLY A 117 -10.29 8.71 -3.82
CA GLY A 117 -10.39 9.82 -4.74
C GLY A 117 -9.39 9.87 -5.85
#